data_57433eb21d38aec3feb8740fe6d90ad3
#
_entry.id   57433eb21d38aec3feb8740fe6d90ad3
#
_cell.length_a   1.000
_cell.length_b   1.000
_cell.length_c   1.000
_cell.angle_alpha   90.00
_cell.angle_beta   90.00
_cell.angle_gamma   90.00
#
_symmetry.space_group_name_H-M   'P 1'
#
loop_
_entity.id
_entity.type
_entity.pdbx_description
1 polymer ?
#
loop_
_entity_poly.entity_id
_entity_poly.type
_entity_poly.pdbx_seq_one_letter_code
_entity_poly.pdbx_strand_id
1 'polypeptide(L)'
;MRVLITNDDGIDSPGIHALVDLLSREHDVTVVAPSGNRSGVSHAITANEAITMERRHDAGVPSYACSGTPADCVFLAYTELRPQPELVVSGINHGPNLADDVNYSGTVAGAVEASLLGIPALAVSLASNYEEPFGGRHWSSAAEVARRCISHAFAHISEARWYWNLNVPNRPIDQIRGVAITRLGRKRICGRMVGEELDGETRYYRAWESPFETDRETLGTDIGAVHAGYASLTPLLLDRTAEAGLLALADF
;
A
#
# COMPACT_ATOMS: atom_id res chain seq x y z
N MET A 1 -7.32 -17.86 8.06
CA MET A 1 -8.16 -16.76 7.60
C MET A 1 -8.19 -16.74 6.07
N ARG A 2 -9.25 -16.21 5.49
CA ARG A 2 -9.30 -15.89 4.06
C ARG A 2 -8.66 -14.52 3.83
N VAL A 3 -7.55 -14.50 3.13
CA VAL A 3 -6.76 -13.29 2.89
C VAL A 3 -6.84 -12.92 1.41
N LEU A 4 -7.30 -11.71 1.13
CA LEU A 4 -7.20 -11.12 -0.19
C LEU A 4 -5.87 -10.38 -0.30
N ILE A 5 -5.10 -10.66 -1.36
CA ILE A 5 -3.90 -9.89 -1.70
C ILE A 5 -4.17 -9.07 -2.96
N THR A 6 -3.82 -7.80 -2.92
CA THR A 6 -3.83 -6.87 -4.06
C THR A 6 -2.57 -6.00 -4.06
N ASN A 7 -2.39 -5.15 -5.06
CA ASN A 7 -1.32 -4.15 -5.13
C ASN A 7 -1.64 -3.10 -6.22
N ASP A 8 -0.72 -2.16 -6.46
CA ASP A 8 -0.75 -1.23 -7.59
C ASP A 8 0.39 -1.43 -8.61
N ASP A 9 1.40 -2.23 -8.28
CA ASP A 9 2.49 -2.58 -9.21
C ASP A 9 2.06 -3.59 -10.30
N GLY A 10 0.93 -4.26 -10.11
CA GLY A 10 0.37 -5.28 -10.99
C GLY A 10 0.58 -6.72 -10.49
N ILE A 11 -0.25 -7.63 -11.00
CA ILE A 11 -0.33 -9.03 -10.53
C ILE A 11 0.98 -9.81 -10.70
N ASP A 12 1.81 -9.45 -11.67
CA ASP A 12 3.08 -10.11 -11.97
C ASP A 12 4.27 -9.50 -11.19
N SER A 13 4.02 -8.56 -10.25
CA SER A 13 5.09 -7.90 -9.49
C SER A 13 5.76 -8.83 -8.47
N PRO A 14 7.09 -8.70 -8.23
CA PRO A 14 7.78 -9.52 -7.24
C PRO A 14 7.26 -9.34 -5.81
N GLY A 15 6.75 -8.15 -5.50
CA GLY A 15 6.23 -7.83 -4.17
C GLY A 15 4.99 -8.65 -3.81
N ILE A 16 4.05 -8.80 -4.76
CA ILE A 16 2.83 -9.58 -4.53
C ILE A 16 3.17 -11.08 -4.39
N HIS A 17 4.10 -11.58 -5.20
CA HIS A 17 4.54 -12.97 -5.13
C HIS A 17 5.18 -13.30 -3.77
N ALA A 18 5.99 -12.39 -3.21
CA ALA A 18 6.59 -12.59 -1.89
C ALA A 18 5.55 -12.71 -0.76
N LEU A 19 4.44 -11.96 -0.85
CA LEU A 19 3.31 -12.11 0.09
C LEU A 19 2.59 -13.44 -0.11
N VAL A 20 2.30 -13.82 -1.36
CA VAL A 20 1.64 -15.09 -1.69
C VAL A 20 2.46 -16.26 -1.16
N ASP A 21 3.75 -16.32 -1.47
CA ASP A 21 4.65 -17.40 -1.07
C ASP A 21 4.70 -17.62 0.44
N LEU A 22 4.56 -16.55 1.21
CA LEU A 22 4.64 -16.64 2.66
C LEU A 22 3.26 -16.86 3.30
N LEU A 23 2.27 -16.06 2.95
CA LEU A 23 0.96 -16.08 3.60
C LEU A 23 0.12 -17.30 3.24
N SER A 24 0.30 -17.89 2.04
CA SER A 24 -0.40 -19.11 1.64
C SER A 24 -0.04 -20.35 2.48
N ARG A 25 1.04 -20.29 3.25
CA ARG A 25 1.42 -21.38 4.16
C ARG A 25 0.54 -21.47 5.41
N GLU A 26 -0.07 -20.36 5.80
CA GLU A 26 -0.85 -20.24 7.05
C GLU A 26 -2.30 -19.79 6.81
N HIS A 27 -2.62 -19.31 5.60
CA HIS A 27 -3.89 -18.69 5.28
C HIS A 27 -4.46 -19.19 3.93
N ASP A 28 -5.77 -19.08 3.78
CA ASP A 28 -6.46 -19.27 2.50
C ASP A 28 -6.36 -17.97 1.68
N VAL A 29 -5.41 -17.96 0.75
CA VAL A 29 -5.03 -16.76 -0.01
C VAL A 29 -5.71 -16.76 -1.37
N THR A 30 -6.29 -15.60 -1.71
CA THR A 30 -6.75 -15.27 -3.07
C THR A 30 -6.11 -13.97 -3.51
N VAL A 31 -5.70 -13.89 -4.77
CA VAL A 31 -5.14 -12.68 -5.37
C VAL A 31 -6.16 -12.08 -6.33
N VAL A 32 -6.47 -10.78 -6.16
CA VAL A 32 -7.12 -9.97 -7.19
C VAL A 32 -6.32 -8.67 -7.30
N ALA A 33 -5.62 -8.48 -8.41
CA ALA A 33 -4.71 -7.36 -8.59
C ALA A 33 -4.80 -6.80 -10.02
N PRO A 34 -4.41 -5.53 -10.22
CA PRO A 34 -4.38 -4.93 -11.54
C PRO A 34 -3.54 -5.75 -12.52
N SER A 35 -3.98 -5.84 -13.77
CA SER A 35 -3.25 -6.52 -14.86
C SER A 35 -1.94 -5.84 -15.24
N GLY A 36 -1.70 -4.61 -14.78
CA GLY A 36 -0.49 -3.83 -15.01
C GLY A 36 -0.33 -2.74 -13.96
N ASN A 37 0.77 -1.98 -14.05
CA ASN A 37 1.10 -0.93 -13.10
C ASN A 37 0.02 0.17 -13.05
N ARG A 38 -0.39 0.53 -11.82
CA ARG A 38 -1.34 1.60 -11.48
C ARG A 38 -0.77 2.55 -10.43
N SER A 39 0.56 2.77 -10.43
CA SER A 39 1.21 3.66 -9.47
C SER A 39 0.71 5.10 -9.58
N GLY A 40 0.54 5.75 -8.44
CA GLY A 40 0.15 7.17 -8.37
C GLY A 40 -1.31 7.47 -8.71
N VAL A 41 -2.17 6.46 -8.80
CA VAL A 41 -3.61 6.65 -9.10
C VAL A 41 -4.44 7.08 -7.88
N SER A 42 -3.84 7.13 -6.69
CA SER A 42 -4.57 7.43 -5.46
C SER A 42 -5.74 6.43 -5.26
N HIS A 43 -6.79 6.84 -4.58
CA HIS A 43 -8.02 6.05 -4.39
C HIS A 43 -9.02 6.27 -5.56
N ALA A 44 -8.53 6.11 -6.81
CA ALA A 44 -9.39 6.18 -7.99
C ALA A 44 -10.21 4.90 -8.15
N ILE A 45 -11.44 5.06 -8.65
CA ILE A 45 -12.35 3.98 -9.01
C ILE A 45 -12.73 4.08 -10.49
N THR A 46 -13.04 2.96 -11.12
CA THR A 46 -13.54 2.90 -12.50
C THR A 46 -15.07 2.98 -12.49
N ALA A 47 -15.62 4.17 -12.75
CA ALA A 47 -17.06 4.41 -12.60
C ALA A 47 -17.87 4.20 -13.89
N ASN A 48 -17.28 4.46 -15.08
CA ASN A 48 -18.04 4.54 -16.33
C ASN A 48 -17.54 3.56 -17.42
N GLU A 49 -16.62 2.68 -17.07
CA GLU A 49 -16.04 1.68 -17.98
C GLU A 49 -16.24 0.28 -17.41
N ALA A 50 -16.26 -0.72 -18.27
CA ALA A 50 -16.32 -2.10 -17.83
C ALA A 50 -14.98 -2.55 -17.24
N ILE A 51 -15.03 -3.19 -16.08
CA ILE A 51 -13.88 -3.82 -15.46
C ILE A 51 -13.88 -5.31 -15.87
N THR A 52 -12.74 -5.79 -16.35
CA THR A 52 -12.54 -7.21 -16.66
C THR A 52 -11.77 -7.90 -15.55
N MET A 53 -12.11 -9.17 -15.27
CA MET A 53 -11.41 -10.03 -14.34
C MET A 53 -11.04 -11.34 -15.04
N GLU A 54 -9.77 -11.59 -15.23
CA GLU A 54 -9.24 -12.77 -15.89
C GLU A 54 -8.56 -13.69 -14.88
N ARG A 55 -8.95 -14.98 -14.88
CA ARG A 55 -8.32 -15.97 -14.00
C ARG A 55 -6.91 -16.31 -14.48
N ARG A 56 -5.95 -16.29 -13.54
CA ARG A 56 -4.57 -16.72 -13.77
C ARG A 56 -4.38 -18.13 -13.19
N HIS A 57 -3.49 -18.92 -13.81
CA HIS A 57 -3.30 -20.33 -13.46
C HIS A 57 -1.90 -20.67 -12.94
N ASP A 58 -1.02 -19.68 -12.87
CA ASP A 58 0.42 -19.81 -12.62
C ASP A 58 0.87 -19.47 -11.20
N ALA A 59 -0.01 -18.95 -10.36
CA ALA A 59 0.37 -18.42 -9.03
C ALA A 59 0.25 -19.39 -7.84
N GLY A 60 -0.13 -20.65 -8.07
CA GLY A 60 -0.31 -21.66 -7.01
C GLY A 60 -1.47 -21.41 -6.04
N VAL A 61 -2.12 -20.25 -6.10
CA VAL A 61 -3.33 -19.86 -5.37
C VAL A 61 -4.36 -19.28 -6.35
N PRO A 62 -5.67 -19.24 -6.02
CA PRO A 62 -6.66 -18.56 -6.86
C PRO A 62 -6.22 -17.12 -7.12
N SER A 63 -6.02 -16.77 -8.40
CA SER A 63 -5.47 -15.48 -8.81
C SER A 63 -6.23 -14.93 -10.01
N TYR A 64 -6.50 -13.59 -9.96
CA TYR A 64 -7.29 -12.90 -10.97
C TYR A 64 -6.63 -11.56 -11.31
N ALA A 65 -6.36 -11.36 -12.61
CA ALA A 65 -5.91 -10.09 -13.16
C ALA A 65 -7.12 -9.20 -13.45
N CYS A 66 -7.10 -7.97 -12.96
CA CYS A 66 -8.18 -7.00 -13.10
C CYS A 66 -7.73 -5.82 -13.98
N SER A 67 -8.60 -5.32 -14.87
CA SER A 67 -8.28 -4.12 -15.66
C SER A 67 -8.40 -2.82 -14.88
N GLY A 68 -9.00 -2.84 -13.69
CA GLY A 68 -9.25 -1.69 -12.83
C GLY A 68 -8.06 -1.27 -11.96
N THR A 69 -8.38 -0.44 -10.98
CA THR A 69 -7.45 0.06 -9.95
C THR A 69 -7.35 -0.92 -8.77
N PRO A 70 -6.45 -0.71 -7.80
CA PRO A 70 -6.42 -1.51 -6.57
C PRO A 70 -7.73 -1.46 -5.78
N ALA A 71 -8.41 -0.30 -5.74
CA ALA A 71 -9.73 -0.17 -5.11
C ALA A 71 -10.77 -1.03 -5.84
N ASP A 72 -10.80 -0.98 -7.18
CA ASP A 72 -11.70 -1.83 -7.98
C ASP A 72 -11.44 -3.31 -7.73
N CYS A 73 -10.17 -3.72 -7.59
CA CYS A 73 -9.80 -5.11 -7.29
C CYS A 73 -10.38 -5.59 -5.95
N VAL A 74 -10.28 -4.75 -4.92
CA VAL A 74 -10.82 -5.06 -3.59
C VAL A 74 -12.34 -5.12 -3.63
N PHE A 75 -13.00 -4.13 -4.25
CA PHE A 75 -14.45 -4.09 -4.36
C PHE A 75 -14.99 -5.29 -5.16
N LEU A 76 -14.34 -5.64 -6.28
CA LEU A 76 -14.69 -6.77 -7.10
C LEU A 76 -14.54 -8.10 -6.33
N ALA A 77 -13.43 -8.26 -5.59
CA ALA A 77 -13.24 -9.42 -4.73
C ALA A 77 -14.32 -9.52 -3.64
N TYR A 78 -14.68 -8.40 -3.01
CA TYR A 78 -15.72 -8.35 -2.00
C TYR A 78 -17.10 -8.74 -2.54
N THR A 79 -17.43 -8.34 -3.77
CA THR A 79 -18.74 -8.61 -4.38
C THR A 79 -18.85 -9.98 -5.03
N GLU A 80 -17.79 -10.46 -5.69
CA GLU A 80 -17.83 -11.66 -6.52
C GLU A 80 -17.26 -12.92 -5.85
N LEU A 81 -16.34 -12.79 -4.88
CA LEU A 81 -15.77 -13.96 -4.21
C LEU A 81 -16.61 -14.37 -3.00
N ARG A 82 -16.83 -15.69 -2.89
CA ARG A 82 -17.51 -16.27 -1.72
C ARG A 82 -16.74 -17.50 -1.22
N PRO A 83 -16.53 -17.64 0.09
CA PRO A 83 -16.82 -16.65 1.15
C PRO A 83 -15.94 -15.39 1.02
N GLN A 84 -16.42 -14.27 1.56
CA GLN A 84 -15.71 -12.98 1.52
C GLN A 84 -14.37 -13.04 2.27
N PRO A 85 -13.39 -12.18 1.91
CA PRO A 85 -12.13 -12.07 2.64
C PRO A 85 -12.36 -11.55 4.08
N GLU A 86 -11.51 -12.02 4.99
CA GLU A 86 -11.47 -11.60 6.40
C GLU A 86 -10.36 -10.58 6.65
N LEU A 87 -9.40 -10.49 5.73
CA LEU A 87 -8.27 -9.56 5.76
C LEU A 87 -7.90 -9.19 4.32
N VAL A 88 -7.57 -7.93 4.09
CA VAL A 88 -6.95 -7.48 2.84
C VAL A 88 -5.51 -7.05 3.11
N VAL A 89 -4.58 -7.57 2.32
CA VAL A 89 -3.17 -7.14 2.30
C VAL A 89 -2.89 -6.53 0.94
N SER A 90 -2.59 -5.22 0.91
CA SER A 90 -2.26 -4.51 -0.31
C SER A 90 -0.75 -4.26 -0.38
N GLY A 91 -0.06 -4.80 -1.37
CA GLY A 91 1.38 -4.68 -1.54
C GLY A 91 2.04 -5.96 -2.09
N ILE A 92 3.36 -6.13 -1.95
CA ILE A 92 4.32 -5.18 -1.37
C ILE A 92 4.68 -4.15 -2.43
N ASN A 93 4.44 -2.88 -2.14
CA ASN A 93 4.78 -1.78 -3.04
C ASN A 93 6.29 -1.66 -3.23
N HIS A 94 6.67 -1.36 -4.46
CA HIS A 94 8.03 -0.99 -4.81
C HIS A 94 8.29 0.49 -4.50
N GLY A 95 8.83 0.75 -3.36
CA GLY A 95 9.08 2.09 -2.83
C GLY A 95 8.24 2.38 -1.58
N PRO A 96 8.64 3.40 -0.81
CA PRO A 96 7.94 3.76 0.42
C PRO A 96 6.61 4.47 0.14
N ASN A 97 5.67 4.33 1.07
CA ASN A 97 4.47 5.14 1.19
C ASN A 97 4.49 5.84 2.56
N LEU A 98 5.34 6.85 2.69
CA LEU A 98 5.60 7.58 3.93
C LEU A 98 4.98 8.98 3.90
N ALA A 99 4.56 9.48 5.05
CA ALA A 99 4.01 10.83 5.20
C ALA A 99 2.90 11.14 4.17
N ASP A 100 3.07 12.20 3.39
CA ASP A 100 2.06 12.65 2.40
C ASP A 100 1.90 11.72 1.19
N ASP A 101 2.82 10.76 0.98
CA ASP A 101 2.72 9.76 -0.10
C ASP A 101 1.44 8.93 0.00
N VAL A 102 0.93 8.70 1.22
CA VAL A 102 -0.31 7.93 1.48
C VAL A 102 -1.51 8.47 0.68
N ASN A 103 -1.50 9.77 0.34
CA ASN A 103 -2.58 10.39 -0.42
C ASN A 103 -2.55 10.08 -1.92
N TYR A 104 -1.40 9.64 -2.45
CA TYR A 104 -1.20 9.32 -3.87
C TYR A 104 -1.08 7.83 -4.14
N SER A 105 -0.91 7.02 -3.09
CA SER A 105 -0.61 5.59 -3.17
C SER A 105 -1.83 4.77 -3.57
N GLY A 106 -1.67 3.98 -4.64
CA GLY A 106 -2.62 2.93 -5.00
C GLY A 106 -2.57 1.74 -4.04
N THR A 107 -1.39 1.42 -3.49
CA THR A 107 -1.23 0.39 -2.45
C THR A 107 -2.03 0.74 -1.21
N VAL A 108 -1.90 1.98 -0.72
CA VAL A 108 -2.69 2.46 0.43
C VAL A 108 -4.18 2.47 0.10
N ALA A 109 -4.54 2.84 -1.13
CA ALA A 109 -5.93 2.87 -1.59
C ALA A 109 -6.62 1.50 -1.52
N GLY A 110 -5.92 0.39 -1.81
CA GLY A 110 -6.46 -0.95 -1.62
C GLY A 110 -6.83 -1.24 -0.16
N ALA A 111 -6.02 -0.78 0.80
CA ALA A 111 -6.33 -0.90 2.22
C ALA A 111 -7.48 0.05 2.65
N VAL A 112 -7.55 1.25 2.09
CA VAL A 112 -8.65 2.20 2.30
C VAL A 112 -9.96 1.58 1.86
N GLU A 113 -10.03 1.03 0.64
CA GLU A 113 -11.26 0.41 0.11
C GLU A 113 -11.73 -0.75 0.98
N ALA A 114 -10.82 -1.64 1.40
CA ALA A 114 -11.14 -2.72 2.31
C ALA A 114 -11.73 -2.21 3.64
N SER A 115 -11.13 -1.18 4.22
CA SER A 115 -11.61 -0.58 5.46
C SER A 115 -12.98 0.09 5.31
N LEU A 116 -13.28 0.70 4.14
CA LEU A 116 -14.61 1.22 3.81
C LEU A 116 -15.67 0.10 3.77
N LEU A 117 -15.29 -1.09 3.30
CA LEU A 117 -16.12 -2.28 3.26
C LEU A 117 -16.20 -3.01 4.62
N GLY A 118 -15.55 -2.48 5.67
CA GLY A 118 -15.54 -3.07 7.00
C GLY A 118 -14.60 -4.28 7.14
N ILE A 119 -13.65 -4.45 6.21
CA ILE A 119 -12.66 -5.52 6.24
C ILE A 119 -11.35 -4.97 6.81
N PRO A 120 -10.75 -5.61 7.82
CA PRO A 120 -9.41 -5.27 8.30
C PRO A 120 -8.38 -5.23 7.16
N ALA A 121 -7.48 -4.24 7.16
CA ALA A 121 -6.57 -4.05 6.05
C ALA A 121 -5.16 -3.60 6.45
N LEU A 122 -4.18 -4.09 5.69
CA LEU A 122 -2.76 -3.76 5.81
C LEU A 122 -2.21 -3.35 4.43
N ALA A 123 -1.76 -2.10 4.29
CA ALA A 123 -0.90 -1.69 3.19
C ALA A 123 0.56 -1.98 3.54
N VAL A 124 1.32 -2.57 2.61
CA VAL A 124 2.72 -2.97 2.81
C VAL A 124 3.60 -2.37 1.73
N SER A 125 4.68 -1.72 2.13
CA SER A 125 5.63 -1.08 1.24
C SER A 125 7.07 -1.45 1.62
N LEU A 126 7.91 -1.74 0.62
CA LEU A 126 9.34 -1.88 0.78
C LEU A 126 9.98 -0.51 0.56
N ALA A 127 10.54 0.07 1.61
CA ALA A 127 11.20 1.37 1.57
C ALA A 127 12.59 1.25 0.91
N SER A 128 12.58 1.06 -0.42
CA SER A 128 13.74 1.03 -1.31
C SER A 128 13.82 2.32 -2.11
N ASN A 129 15.01 2.71 -2.53
CA ASN A 129 15.17 3.78 -3.51
C ASN A 129 14.82 3.23 -4.90
N TYR A 130 14.17 4.04 -5.73
CA TYR A 130 13.82 3.65 -7.11
C TYR A 130 15.04 3.35 -7.98
N GLU A 131 16.22 3.89 -7.61
CA GLU A 131 17.49 3.66 -8.30
C GLU A 131 18.14 2.32 -7.96
N GLU A 132 17.67 1.63 -6.91
CA GLU A 132 18.21 0.33 -6.54
C GLU A 132 17.76 -0.75 -7.53
N PRO A 133 18.68 -1.62 -8.03
CA PRO A 133 18.33 -2.71 -8.94
C PRO A 133 17.29 -3.64 -8.32
N PHE A 134 16.37 -4.18 -9.13
CA PHE A 134 15.35 -5.13 -8.66
C PHE A 134 15.94 -6.33 -7.89
N GLY A 135 17.13 -6.81 -8.27
CA GLY A 135 17.81 -7.94 -7.61
C GLY A 135 18.36 -7.66 -6.21
N GLY A 136 18.42 -6.39 -5.79
CA GLY A 136 18.87 -6.00 -4.45
C GLY A 136 17.74 -5.80 -3.42
N ARG A 137 16.49 -6.17 -3.76
CA ARG A 137 15.33 -5.92 -2.89
C ARG A 137 15.01 -7.09 -1.99
N HIS A 138 14.84 -6.80 -0.72
CA HIS A 138 14.54 -7.77 0.34
C HIS A 138 13.03 -7.99 0.50
N TRP A 139 12.34 -8.43 -0.57
CA TRP A 139 10.90 -8.70 -0.57
C TRP A 139 10.47 -9.67 0.51
N SER A 140 11.26 -10.74 0.73
CA SER A 140 11.00 -11.74 1.76
C SER A 140 11.08 -11.16 3.18
N SER A 141 11.95 -10.17 3.41
CA SER A 141 12.02 -9.46 4.69
C SER A 141 10.74 -8.66 4.95
N ALA A 142 10.24 -7.95 3.93
CA ALA A 142 8.99 -7.19 4.04
C ALA A 142 7.78 -8.10 4.24
N ALA A 143 7.71 -9.23 3.52
CA ALA A 143 6.66 -10.23 3.71
C ALA A 143 6.68 -10.82 5.13
N GLU A 144 7.86 -11.15 5.67
CA GLU A 144 7.99 -11.69 7.03
C GLU A 144 7.58 -10.67 8.09
N VAL A 145 7.94 -9.39 7.94
CA VAL A 145 7.48 -8.34 8.85
C VAL A 145 5.97 -8.18 8.77
N ALA A 146 5.39 -8.19 7.56
CA ALA A 146 3.94 -8.12 7.37
C ALA A 146 3.23 -9.30 8.06
N ARG A 147 3.72 -10.53 7.91
CA ARG A 147 3.18 -11.72 8.57
C ARG A 147 3.18 -11.57 10.11
N ARG A 148 4.28 -11.07 10.68
CA ARG A 148 4.36 -10.80 12.14
C ARG A 148 3.35 -9.73 12.57
N CYS A 149 3.19 -8.67 11.79
CA CYS A 149 2.20 -7.62 12.06
C CYS A 149 0.77 -8.18 12.01
N ILE A 150 0.44 -8.99 11.01
CA ILE A 150 -0.88 -9.65 10.89
C ILE A 150 -1.17 -10.49 12.13
N SER A 151 -0.23 -11.34 12.58
CA SER A 151 -0.41 -12.20 13.74
C SER A 151 -0.67 -11.44 15.04
N HIS A 152 -0.09 -10.24 15.20
CA HIS A 152 -0.22 -9.45 16.43
C HIS A 152 -1.34 -8.40 16.36
N ALA A 153 -1.54 -7.77 15.21
CA ALA A 153 -2.41 -6.62 15.06
C ALA A 153 -3.84 -6.99 14.67
N PHE A 154 -4.08 -8.17 14.09
CA PHE A 154 -5.39 -8.56 13.56
C PHE A 154 -6.51 -8.48 14.63
N ALA A 155 -6.22 -8.88 15.87
CA ALA A 155 -7.18 -8.80 16.96
C ALA A 155 -7.60 -7.35 17.33
N HIS A 156 -6.83 -6.35 16.90
CA HIS A 156 -7.05 -4.94 17.20
C HIS A 156 -7.67 -4.15 16.03
N ILE A 157 -7.76 -4.75 14.84
CA ILE A 157 -8.30 -4.08 13.64
C ILE A 157 -9.83 -4.21 13.52
N SER A 158 -10.44 -5.18 14.18
CA SER A 158 -11.80 -5.65 13.88
C SER A 158 -12.95 -4.67 14.18
N GLU A 159 -12.73 -3.55 14.87
CA GLU A 159 -13.84 -2.70 15.34
C GLU A 159 -13.78 -1.24 14.87
N ALA A 160 -12.66 -0.78 14.25
CA ALA A 160 -12.47 0.61 13.88
C ALA A 160 -12.43 0.79 12.36
N ARG A 161 -12.99 1.90 11.88
CA ARG A 161 -12.85 2.36 10.48
C ARG A 161 -11.44 2.92 10.25
N TRP A 162 -10.43 2.07 10.36
CA TRP A 162 -9.02 2.40 10.20
C TRP A 162 -8.28 1.21 9.58
N TYR A 163 -7.09 1.45 9.06
CA TYR A 163 -6.22 0.49 8.40
C TYR A 163 -4.77 0.72 8.81
N TRP A 164 -3.93 -0.27 8.57
CA TRP A 164 -2.51 -0.18 8.86
C TRP A 164 -1.71 0.16 7.60
N ASN A 165 -0.72 1.05 7.73
CA ASN A 165 0.29 1.34 6.73
C ASN A 165 1.67 0.89 7.24
N LEU A 166 2.23 -0.15 6.64
CA LEU A 166 3.51 -0.75 7.00
C LEU A 166 4.56 -0.36 5.95
N ASN A 167 5.64 0.26 6.40
CA ASN A 167 6.82 0.53 5.58
C ASN A 167 8.02 -0.21 6.15
N VAL A 168 8.63 -1.09 5.36
CA VAL A 168 9.74 -1.93 5.79
C VAL A 168 11.03 -1.47 5.12
N PRO A 169 12.12 -1.18 5.86
CA PRO A 169 13.41 -0.84 5.28
C PRO A 169 13.91 -1.94 4.34
N ASN A 170 14.48 -1.57 3.19
CA ASN A 170 15.05 -2.52 2.25
C ASN A 170 16.37 -3.12 2.78
N ARG A 171 16.25 -4.06 3.71
CA ARG A 171 17.38 -4.73 4.40
C ARG A 171 17.09 -6.22 4.61
N PRO A 172 18.12 -7.05 4.79
CA PRO A 172 17.97 -8.39 5.33
C PRO A 172 17.19 -8.36 6.65
N ILE A 173 16.39 -9.41 6.92
CA ILE A 173 15.48 -9.45 8.07
C ILE A 173 16.19 -9.32 9.43
N ASP A 174 17.42 -9.83 9.53
CA ASP A 174 18.28 -9.74 10.72
C ASP A 174 18.85 -8.34 10.97
N GLN A 175 18.80 -7.45 9.98
CA GLN A 175 19.21 -6.05 10.08
C GLN A 175 18.04 -5.09 10.33
N ILE A 176 16.80 -5.58 10.33
CA ILE A 176 15.62 -4.80 10.70
C ILE A 176 15.51 -4.80 12.23
N ARG A 177 15.59 -3.61 12.83
CA ARG A 177 15.67 -3.43 14.30
C ARG A 177 14.38 -3.76 15.05
N GLY A 178 13.30 -4.07 14.34
CA GLY A 178 11.97 -4.35 14.88
C GLY A 178 10.89 -3.50 14.23
N VAL A 179 9.69 -3.50 14.81
CA VAL A 179 8.54 -2.71 14.36
C VAL A 179 8.31 -1.57 15.34
N ALA A 180 8.24 -0.34 14.83
CA ALA A 180 7.86 0.85 15.58
C ALA A 180 6.42 1.25 15.21
N ILE A 181 5.59 1.51 16.22
CA ILE A 181 4.29 2.13 16.02
C ILE A 181 4.51 3.63 15.86
N THR A 182 4.03 4.20 14.78
CA THR A 182 4.37 5.55 14.36
C THR A 182 3.12 6.36 13.99
N ARG A 183 3.33 7.66 13.82
CA ARG A 183 2.41 8.57 13.12
C ARG A 183 3.03 8.95 11.77
N LEU A 184 2.24 9.51 10.88
CA LEU A 184 2.75 10.09 9.65
C LEU A 184 3.70 11.26 9.97
N GLY A 185 4.84 11.27 9.32
CA GLY A 185 5.76 12.39 9.30
C GLY A 185 5.28 13.50 8.34
N ARG A 186 6.18 14.41 8.03
CA ARG A 186 5.95 15.47 7.04
C ARG A 186 6.98 15.37 5.93
N LYS A 187 6.48 15.41 4.69
CA LYS A 187 7.28 15.34 3.49
C LYS A 187 6.87 16.47 2.56
N ARG A 188 7.79 17.36 2.24
CA ARG A 188 7.53 18.32 1.20
C ARG A 188 7.71 17.63 -0.14
N ILE A 189 6.61 17.37 -0.84
CA ILE A 189 6.66 16.84 -2.20
C ILE A 189 7.19 17.95 -3.09
N CYS A 190 8.38 17.73 -3.64
CA CYS A 190 9.01 18.61 -4.62
C CYS A 190 8.97 17.92 -5.97
N GLY A 191 8.64 18.67 -7.01
CA GLY A 191 8.63 18.19 -8.38
C GLY A 191 8.26 19.31 -9.32
N ARG A 192 8.61 19.13 -10.58
CA ARG A 192 8.27 20.06 -11.66
C ARG A 192 7.71 19.30 -12.86
N MET A 193 6.91 19.97 -13.65
CA MET A 193 6.54 19.47 -14.96
C MET A 193 7.67 19.75 -15.95
N VAL A 194 8.10 18.74 -16.66
CA VAL A 194 9.09 18.85 -17.75
C VAL A 194 8.34 18.62 -19.04
N GLY A 195 8.38 19.62 -19.93
CA GLY A 195 7.79 19.54 -21.26
C GLY A 195 8.78 18.97 -22.26
N GLU A 196 8.30 18.09 -23.13
CA GLU A 196 9.00 17.55 -24.29
C GLU A 196 8.13 17.76 -25.54
N GLU A 197 8.73 18.33 -26.59
CA GLU A 197 8.07 18.49 -27.88
C GLU A 197 8.18 17.17 -28.66
N LEU A 198 7.03 16.56 -28.99
CA LEU A 198 6.97 15.35 -29.79
C LEU A 198 5.82 15.43 -30.79
N ASP A 199 6.12 15.27 -32.10
CA ASP A 199 5.13 15.27 -33.18
C ASP A 199 4.23 16.53 -33.25
N GLY A 200 4.74 17.70 -32.82
CA GLY A 200 3.99 18.96 -32.79
C GLY A 200 3.09 19.13 -31.56
N GLU A 201 3.17 18.24 -30.61
CA GLU A 201 2.52 18.33 -29.31
C GLU A 201 3.54 18.50 -28.19
N THR A 202 3.24 19.32 -27.18
CA THR A 202 4.05 19.39 -25.97
C THR A 202 3.51 18.38 -24.95
N ARG A 203 4.31 17.37 -24.61
CA ARG A 203 3.99 16.39 -23.58
C ARG A 203 4.67 16.76 -22.28
N TYR A 204 3.91 16.79 -21.18
CA TYR A 204 4.43 17.11 -19.85
C TYR A 204 4.57 15.86 -19.00
N TYR A 205 5.75 15.70 -18.42
CA TYR A 205 6.06 14.63 -17.46
C TYR A 205 6.35 15.23 -16.10
N ARG A 206 5.85 14.58 -15.06
CA ARG A 206 6.19 14.98 -13.69
C ARG A 206 7.56 14.44 -13.32
N ALA A 207 8.55 15.31 -13.26
CA ALA A 207 9.85 14.98 -12.69
C ALA A 207 9.80 15.15 -11.18
N TRP A 208 9.96 14.04 -10.47
CA TRP A 208 10.06 14.05 -9.02
C TRP A 208 11.47 14.46 -8.62
N GLU A 209 11.59 15.47 -7.78
CA GLU A 209 12.84 15.80 -7.10
C GLU A 209 12.88 15.03 -5.79
N SER A 210 14.09 14.75 -5.28
CA SER A 210 14.24 14.09 -3.99
C SER A 210 13.42 14.84 -2.94
N PRO A 211 12.46 14.19 -2.27
CA PRO A 211 11.58 14.87 -1.35
C PRO A 211 12.39 15.43 -0.18
N PHE A 212 12.06 16.65 0.21
CA PHE A 212 12.60 17.20 1.44
C PHE A 212 11.86 16.57 2.62
N GLU A 213 12.51 15.63 3.30
CA GLU A 213 11.99 14.97 4.49
C GLU A 213 12.36 15.78 5.73
N THR A 214 11.37 16.32 6.41
CA THR A 214 11.60 17.17 7.59
C THR A 214 11.77 16.37 8.88
N ASP A 215 11.31 15.12 8.91
CA ASP A 215 11.19 14.33 10.14
C ASP A 215 12.16 13.12 10.20
N ARG A 216 13.26 13.16 9.44
CA ARG A 216 14.25 12.06 9.38
C ARG A 216 14.78 11.62 10.74
N GLU A 217 14.96 12.54 11.65
CA GLU A 217 15.54 12.30 12.98
C GLU A 217 14.47 12.06 14.07
N THR A 218 13.18 12.12 13.71
CA THR A 218 12.08 12.01 14.66
C THR A 218 11.56 10.57 14.73
N LEU A 219 12.06 9.76 15.65
CA LEU A 219 11.73 8.34 15.79
C LEU A 219 10.25 8.01 15.92
N GLY A 220 9.43 8.92 16.40
CA GLY A 220 7.97 8.74 16.51
C GLY A 220 7.22 8.89 15.19
N THR A 221 7.90 9.21 14.08
CA THR A 221 7.33 9.31 12.74
C THR A 221 7.71 8.11 11.89
N ASP A 222 6.91 7.83 10.85
CA ASP A 222 7.15 6.77 9.89
C ASP A 222 8.49 6.97 9.14
N ILE A 223 8.78 8.19 8.71
CA ILE A 223 10.05 8.55 8.08
C ILE A 223 11.23 8.27 9.02
N GLY A 224 11.18 8.81 10.23
CA GLY A 224 12.28 8.67 11.20
C GLY A 224 12.51 7.22 11.62
N ALA A 225 11.44 6.42 11.79
CA ALA A 225 11.55 5.00 12.12
C ALA A 225 12.25 4.22 11.00
N VAL A 226 11.84 4.42 9.74
CA VAL A 226 12.44 3.74 8.57
C VAL A 226 13.92 4.13 8.42
N HIS A 227 14.27 5.42 8.55
CA HIS A 227 15.67 5.86 8.52
C HIS A 227 16.50 5.25 9.64
N ALA A 228 15.93 5.10 10.83
CA ALA A 228 16.60 4.44 11.94
C ALA A 228 16.70 2.91 11.80
N GLY A 229 16.14 2.32 10.73
CA GLY A 229 16.19 0.89 10.44
C GLY A 229 15.10 0.06 11.11
N TYR A 230 14.03 0.69 11.60
CA TYR A 230 12.83 0.02 12.05
C TYR A 230 11.80 -0.08 10.92
N ALA A 231 11.01 -1.13 10.90
CA ALA A 231 9.77 -1.12 10.14
C ALA A 231 8.77 -0.18 10.84
N SER A 232 8.14 0.68 10.06
CA SER A 232 7.13 1.63 10.57
C SER A 232 5.74 1.04 10.37
N LEU A 233 4.96 0.92 11.42
CA LEU A 233 3.55 0.54 11.38
C LEU A 233 2.70 1.70 11.87
N THR A 234 1.98 2.35 10.95
CA THR A 234 1.16 3.53 11.23
C THR A 234 -0.33 3.19 11.11
N PRO A 235 -1.13 3.32 12.19
CA PRO A 235 -2.59 3.25 12.09
C PRO A 235 -3.14 4.53 11.44
N LEU A 236 -3.98 4.38 10.43
CA LEU A 236 -4.58 5.49 9.68
C LEU A 236 -6.11 5.42 9.72
N LEU A 237 -6.75 6.57 9.88
CA LEU A 237 -8.20 6.72 9.91
C LEU A 237 -8.76 7.00 8.51
N LEU A 238 -9.98 6.55 8.26
CA LEU A 238 -10.78 6.95 7.09
C LEU A 238 -11.37 8.35 7.26
N ASP A 239 -11.69 8.73 8.48
CA ASP A 239 -12.26 10.04 8.77
C ASP A 239 -11.19 11.12 8.63
N ARG A 240 -11.45 12.07 7.72
CA ARG A 240 -10.59 13.22 7.45
C ARG A 240 -11.13 14.52 8.06
N THR A 241 -12.14 14.41 8.93
CA THR A 241 -12.73 15.57 9.63
C THR A 241 -11.68 16.20 10.55
N ALA A 242 -11.46 17.50 10.39
CA ALA A 242 -10.56 18.26 11.25
C ALA A 242 -11.30 18.63 12.55
N GLU A 243 -11.22 17.80 13.59
CA GLU A 243 -11.87 18.05 14.89
C GLU A 243 -11.56 19.42 15.47
N ALA A 244 -10.30 19.88 15.38
CA ALA A 244 -9.91 21.23 15.79
C ALA A 244 -10.63 22.32 14.97
N GLY A 245 -10.92 22.04 13.70
CA GLY A 245 -11.68 22.95 12.83
C GLY A 245 -13.14 23.04 13.24
N LEU A 246 -13.77 21.93 13.61
CA LEU A 246 -15.14 21.92 14.14
C LEU A 246 -15.24 22.75 15.42
N LEU A 247 -14.30 22.59 16.34
CA LEU A 247 -14.25 23.36 17.58
C LEU A 247 -14.03 24.85 17.33
N ALA A 248 -13.18 25.21 16.36
CA ALA A 248 -12.91 26.60 16.01
C ALA A 248 -14.11 27.31 15.36
N LEU A 249 -15.07 26.56 14.81
CA LEU A 249 -16.25 27.06 14.13
C LEU A 249 -17.55 26.82 14.93
N ALA A 250 -17.45 26.35 16.17
CA ALA A 250 -18.64 26.00 16.98
C ALA A 250 -19.59 27.18 17.27
N ASP A 251 -19.10 28.43 17.17
CA ASP A 251 -19.87 29.66 17.40
C ASP A 251 -20.45 30.27 16.10
N PHE A 252 -20.34 29.55 14.96
CA PHE A 252 -20.85 29.98 13.65
C PHE A 252 -22.26 29.48 13.45
#